data_1be80e7233b8a1103386287c5e338f23
#
_entry.id   1be80e7233b8a1103386287c5e338f23
#
_cell.length_a   1.000
_cell.length_b   1.000
_cell.length_c   1.000
_cell.angle_alpha   90.00
_cell.angle_beta   90.00
_cell.angle_gamma   90.00
#
_symmetry.space_group_name_H-M   'P 1'
#
loop_
_entity.id
_entity.type
_entity.pdbx_description
1 polymer ?
#
loop_
_entity_poly.entity_id
_entity_poly.type
_entity_poly.pdbx_seq_one_letter_code
_entity_poly.pdbx_strand_id
1 'polypeptide(L)'
;FFDFIESYIFGKNRTIIDKSNINDNQYVDWASGSFLMILVEVYERIGGFDEHYFMYCEDLDLCRRIHSVTGEKVFYINEVKALHFAAHNNRRLFSKHFLWHLQSIIRYCLISKY
;
A
#
# COMPACT_ATOMS: atom_id res chain seq x y z
N PHE A 1 9.81 6.64 -5.43
CA PHE A 1 9.49 8.03 -5.84
C PHE A 1 9.32 8.13 -7.37
N PHE A 2 10.25 7.58 -8.15
CA PHE A 2 10.16 7.59 -9.62
C PHE A 2 8.92 6.88 -10.14
N ASP A 3 8.55 5.73 -9.59
CA ASP A 3 7.33 4.99 -9.97
C ASP A 3 6.05 5.79 -9.68
N PHE A 4 6.06 6.60 -8.61
CA PHE A 4 4.96 7.52 -8.31
C PHE A 4 4.80 8.57 -9.42
N ILE A 5 5.90 9.22 -9.84
CA ILE A 5 5.88 10.20 -10.93
C ILE A 5 5.43 9.53 -12.24
N GLU A 6 5.97 8.37 -12.58
CA GLU A 6 5.56 7.61 -13.77
C GLU A 6 4.08 7.27 -13.77
N SER A 7 3.51 6.89 -12.61
CA SER A 7 2.09 6.55 -12.51
C SER A 7 1.18 7.74 -12.77
N TYR A 8 1.59 8.95 -12.38
CA TYR A 8 0.83 10.17 -12.61
C TYR A 8 0.98 10.72 -14.02
N ILE A 9 2.17 10.65 -14.61
CA ILE A 9 2.45 11.21 -15.95
C ILE A 9 2.02 10.24 -17.05
N PHE A 10 2.29 8.95 -16.89
CA PHE A 10 2.10 7.94 -17.93
C PHE A 10 0.97 6.94 -17.64
N GLY A 11 0.31 7.04 -16.49
CA GLY A 11 -0.75 6.11 -16.07
C GLY A 11 -0.25 4.68 -15.82
N LYS A 12 1.06 4.45 -15.81
CA LYS A 12 1.67 3.13 -15.57
C LYS A 12 1.95 2.95 -14.09
N ASN A 13 1.28 2.00 -13.47
CA ASN A 13 1.56 1.62 -12.10
C ASN A 13 2.22 0.25 -12.06
N ARG A 14 3.56 0.23 -11.94
CA ARG A 14 4.36 -1.00 -11.89
C ARG A 14 4.24 -1.75 -10.56
N THR A 15 3.68 -1.11 -9.55
CA THR A 15 3.53 -1.73 -8.21
C THR A 15 2.27 -2.57 -8.09
N ILE A 16 1.36 -2.49 -9.06
CA ILE A 16 0.14 -3.30 -9.09
C ILE A 16 0.39 -4.54 -9.92
N ILE A 17 0.25 -5.69 -9.28
CA ILE A 17 0.28 -6.97 -9.98
C ILE A 17 -1.04 -7.11 -10.75
N ASP A 18 -0.96 -7.45 -12.03
CA ASP A 18 -2.14 -7.76 -12.83
C ASP A 18 -2.77 -9.05 -12.32
N LYS A 19 -3.92 -8.92 -11.69
CA LYS A 19 -4.64 -10.05 -11.07
C LYS A 19 -5.10 -11.10 -12.07
N SER A 20 -5.18 -10.76 -13.37
CA SER A 20 -5.51 -11.73 -14.42
C SER A 20 -4.40 -12.80 -14.61
N ASN A 21 -3.19 -12.49 -14.18
CA ASN A 21 -2.04 -13.37 -14.28
C ASN A 21 -1.71 -14.13 -12.98
N ILE A 22 -2.46 -13.86 -11.89
CA ILE A 22 -2.27 -14.56 -10.61
C ILE A 22 -3.34 -15.65 -10.51
N ASN A 23 -2.93 -16.88 -10.78
CA ASN A 23 -3.81 -18.05 -10.64
C ASN A 23 -3.68 -18.75 -9.28
N ASP A 24 -2.58 -18.50 -8.56
CA ASP A 24 -2.24 -19.19 -7.32
C ASP A 24 -2.07 -18.24 -6.13
N ASN A 25 -2.21 -18.80 -4.93
CA ASN A 25 -1.91 -18.10 -3.70
C ASN A 25 -0.42 -17.86 -3.60
N GLN A 26 0.00 -16.65 -3.20
CA GLN A 26 1.41 -16.30 -3.13
C GLN A 26 1.72 -15.21 -2.11
N TYR A 27 2.99 -15.13 -1.71
CA TYR A 27 3.49 -14.03 -0.92
C TYR A 27 3.69 -12.78 -1.79
N VAL A 28 3.27 -11.64 -1.26
CA VAL A 28 3.45 -10.32 -1.88
C VAL A 28 4.08 -9.37 -0.87
N ASP A 29 4.72 -8.33 -1.36
CA ASP A 29 5.40 -7.38 -0.49
C ASP A 29 4.42 -6.44 0.24
N TRP A 30 3.27 -6.16 -0.39
CA TRP A 30 2.23 -5.34 0.23
C TRP A 30 0.85 -5.61 -0.38
N ALA A 31 -0.20 -5.24 0.37
CA ALA A 31 -1.58 -5.25 -0.09
C ALA A 31 -2.28 -3.95 0.30
N SER A 32 -3.28 -3.55 -0.50
CA SER A 32 -4.10 -2.38 -0.19
C SER A 32 -4.91 -2.58 1.09
N GLY A 33 -4.95 -1.55 1.93
CA GLY A 33 -5.76 -1.52 3.15
C GLY A 33 -7.26 -1.61 2.92
N SER A 34 -7.72 -1.54 1.66
CA SER A 34 -9.13 -1.72 1.32
C SER A 34 -9.68 -3.12 1.66
N PHE A 35 -8.83 -4.14 1.70
CA PHE A 35 -9.16 -5.47 2.18
C PHE A 35 -7.90 -6.19 2.64
N LEU A 36 -7.61 -6.10 3.93
CA LEU A 36 -6.46 -6.69 4.58
C LEU A 36 -6.87 -7.29 5.93
N MET A 37 -6.41 -8.49 6.22
CA MET A 37 -6.57 -9.14 7.53
C MET A 37 -5.21 -9.28 8.18
N ILE A 38 -5.14 -8.95 9.46
CA ILE A 38 -3.90 -9.02 10.27
C ILE A 38 -4.23 -9.68 11.59
N LEU A 39 -3.33 -10.52 12.08
CA LEU A 39 -3.42 -11.04 13.43
C LEU A 39 -3.25 -9.89 14.45
N VAL A 40 -4.08 -9.87 15.48
CA VAL A 40 -4.08 -8.80 16.49
C VAL A 40 -2.72 -8.66 17.14
N GLU A 41 -2.07 -9.76 17.47
CA GLU A 41 -0.75 -9.78 18.10
C GLU A 41 0.33 -9.15 17.20
N VAL A 42 0.24 -9.36 15.89
CA VAL A 42 1.15 -8.74 14.92
C VAL A 42 0.87 -7.24 14.83
N TYR A 43 -0.40 -6.86 14.75
CA TYR A 43 -0.82 -5.46 14.67
C TYR A 43 -0.37 -4.66 15.88
N GLU A 44 -0.57 -5.19 17.09
CA GLU A 44 -0.11 -4.56 18.34
C GLU A 44 1.42 -4.48 18.43
N ARG A 45 2.11 -5.55 18.03
CA ARG A 45 3.58 -5.61 18.05
C ARG A 45 4.24 -4.56 17.19
N ILE A 46 3.63 -4.20 16.04
CA ILE A 46 4.14 -3.17 15.14
C ILE A 46 3.63 -1.76 15.47
N GLY A 47 2.76 -1.61 16.48
CA GLY A 47 2.17 -0.35 16.90
C GLY A 47 1.03 0.16 16.01
N GLY A 48 0.37 -0.74 15.27
CA GLY A 48 -0.77 -0.38 14.41
C GLY A 48 -0.41 0.45 13.19
N PHE A 49 -1.37 1.22 12.67
CA PHE A 49 -1.13 2.20 11.61
C PHE A 49 -0.33 3.41 12.13
N ASP A 50 0.56 3.96 11.30
CA ASP A 50 1.22 5.23 11.60
C ASP A 50 0.26 6.39 11.28
N GLU A 51 -0.26 7.05 12.30
CA GLU A 51 -1.24 8.13 12.20
C GLU A 51 -0.70 9.41 11.53
N HIS A 52 0.60 9.49 11.25
CA HIS A 52 1.16 10.59 10.47
C HIS A 52 0.85 10.47 8.97
N TYR A 53 0.34 9.33 8.52
CA TYR A 53 -0.25 9.22 7.19
C TYR A 53 -1.74 9.59 7.30
N PHE A 54 -2.11 10.77 6.80
CA PHE A 54 -3.51 11.16 6.77
C PHE A 54 -4.29 10.31 5.75
N MET A 55 -3.70 10.05 4.59
CA MET A 55 -4.27 9.22 3.53
C MET A 55 -3.18 8.79 2.56
N TYR A 56 -3.27 7.57 2.04
CA TYR A 56 -2.32 6.91 1.14
C TYR A 56 -1.00 6.52 1.82
N CYS A 57 -0.42 5.44 1.35
CA CYS A 57 0.83 4.83 1.83
C CYS A 57 0.80 4.29 3.27
N GLU A 58 -0.28 4.45 4.01
CA GLU A 58 -0.44 3.87 5.35
C GLU A 58 -0.42 2.34 5.32
N ASP A 59 -1.03 1.74 4.28
CA ASP A 59 -1.03 0.30 4.04
C ASP A 59 0.34 -0.22 3.58
N LEU A 60 1.01 0.54 2.74
CA LEU A 60 2.37 0.24 2.29
C LEU A 60 3.36 0.27 3.48
N ASP A 61 3.27 1.29 4.33
CA ASP A 61 4.09 1.41 5.53
C ASP A 61 3.79 0.29 6.55
N LEU A 62 2.51 -0.04 6.73
CA LEU A 62 2.09 -1.13 7.60
C LEU A 62 2.72 -2.46 7.17
N CYS A 63 2.61 -2.83 5.89
CA CYS A 63 3.19 -4.06 5.36
C CYS A 63 4.72 -4.07 5.49
N ARG A 64 5.39 -2.95 5.26
CA ARG A 64 6.84 -2.79 5.46
C ARG A 64 7.23 -3.03 6.91
N ARG A 65 6.50 -2.45 7.89
CA ARG A 65 6.78 -2.64 9.32
C ARG A 65 6.51 -4.08 9.76
N ILE A 66 5.46 -4.73 9.26
CA ILE A 66 5.24 -6.16 9.50
C ILE A 66 6.48 -6.94 9.07
N HIS A 67 6.92 -6.77 7.83
CA HIS A 67 8.09 -7.47 7.33
C HIS A 67 9.36 -7.17 8.15
N SER A 68 9.61 -5.92 8.49
CA SER A 68 10.81 -5.50 9.25
C SER A 68 10.85 -6.08 10.67
N VAL A 69 9.70 -6.19 11.34
CA VAL A 69 9.61 -6.61 12.74
C VAL A 69 9.46 -8.12 12.90
N THR A 70 8.79 -8.76 11.95
CA THR A 70 8.43 -10.20 12.07
C THR A 70 9.16 -11.08 11.06
N GLY A 71 9.70 -10.53 9.98
CA GLY A 71 10.21 -11.28 8.83
C GLY A 71 9.11 -11.83 7.91
N GLU A 72 7.83 -11.66 8.30
CA GLU A 72 6.69 -12.19 7.56
C GLU A 72 6.31 -11.29 6.39
N LYS A 73 5.69 -11.87 5.38
CA LYS A 73 5.13 -11.18 4.21
C LYS A 73 3.61 -11.33 4.16
N VAL A 74 2.98 -10.47 3.39
CA VAL A 74 1.55 -10.58 3.10
C VAL A 74 1.30 -11.80 2.24
N PHE A 75 0.32 -12.64 2.63
CA PHE A 75 -0.10 -13.79 1.85
C PHE A 75 -1.37 -13.46 1.07
N TYR A 76 -1.27 -13.44 -0.25
CA TYR A 76 -2.41 -13.21 -1.13
C TYR A 76 -3.18 -14.52 -1.36
N ILE A 77 -4.49 -14.50 -1.11
CA ILE A 77 -5.40 -15.63 -1.29
C ILE A 77 -6.31 -15.31 -2.46
N ASN A 78 -6.14 -15.98 -3.58
CA ASN A 78 -6.85 -15.70 -4.82
C ASN A 78 -8.37 -15.95 -4.73
N GLU A 79 -8.81 -16.92 -3.92
CA GLU A 79 -10.21 -17.29 -3.75
C GLU A 79 -11.00 -16.25 -2.96
N VAL A 80 -10.32 -15.47 -2.10
CA VAL A 80 -10.97 -14.47 -1.26
C VAL A 80 -11.05 -13.13 -1.99
N LYS A 81 -12.26 -12.68 -2.30
CA LYS A 81 -12.50 -11.49 -3.11
C LYS A 81 -13.42 -10.51 -2.42
N ALA A 82 -13.07 -9.23 -2.49
CA ALA A 82 -13.92 -8.13 -2.08
C ALA A 82 -14.10 -7.14 -3.22
N LEU A 83 -15.31 -6.59 -3.34
CA LEU A 83 -15.61 -5.55 -4.32
C LEU A 83 -15.35 -4.17 -3.68
N HIS A 84 -14.42 -3.42 -4.25
CA HIS A 84 -14.07 -2.09 -3.77
C HIS A 84 -14.32 -1.02 -4.85
N PHE A 85 -15.24 -0.10 -4.58
CA PHE A 85 -15.55 1.02 -5.47
C PHE A 85 -14.62 2.20 -5.22
N ALA A 86 -13.43 2.14 -5.78
CA ALA A 86 -12.44 3.19 -5.62
C ALA A 86 -12.78 4.44 -6.45
N ALA A 87 -12.83 5.61 -5.81
CA ALA A 87 -13.14 6.87 -6.50
C ALA A 87 -11.96 7.44 -7.31
N HIS A 88 -10.74 6.94 -7.12
CA HIS A 88 -9.50 7.37 -7.80
C HIS A 88 -9.25 8.89 -7.82
N ASN A 89 -9.73 9.62 -6.81
CA ASN A 89 -9.66 11.08 -6.73
C ASN A 89 -8.22 11.62 -6.68
N ASN A 90 -7.26 10.81 -6.26
CA ASN A 90 -5.84 11.15 -6.23
C ASN A 90 -5.23 11.36 -7.62
N ARG A 91 -5.84 10.85 -8.69
CA ARG A 91 -5.33 10.99 -10.07
C ARG A 91 -5.52 12.37 -10.68
N ARG A 92 -6.30 13.26 -10.04
CA ARG A 92 -6.46 14.65 -10.49
C ARG A 92 -5.29 15.46 -9.95
N LEU A 93 -4.38 15.90 -10.84
CA LEU A 93 -3.27 16.80 -10.51
C LEU A 93 -3.80 18.06 -9.79
N PHE A 94 -3.07 18.49 -8.76
CA PHE A 94 -3.40 19.63 -7.89
C PHE A 94 -4.69 19.49 -7.07
N SER A 95 -5.28 18.29 -7.01
CA SER A 95 -6.36 18.02 -6.05
C SER A 95 -5.80 17.89 -4.63
N LYS A 96 -6.67 18.07 -3.61
CA LYS A 96 -6.29 17.77 -2.22
C LYS A 96 -5.76 16.34 -2.05
N HIS A 97 -6.38 15.38 -2.73
CA HIS A 97 -5.95 13.97 -2.72
C HIS A 97 -4.56 13.78 -3.33
N PHE A 98 -4.22 14.53 -4.38
CA PHE A 98 -2.88 14.52 -4.95
C PHE A 98 -1.86 15.04 -3.93
N LEU A 99 -2.15 16.16 -3.25
CA LEU A 99 -1.25 16.73 -2.24
C LEU A 99 -1.05 15.79 -1.06
N TRP A 100 -2.11 15.16 -0.56
CA TRP A 100 -2.02 14.16 0.51
C TRP A 100 -1.18 12.95 0.09
N HIS A 101 -1.38 12.46 -1.14
CA HIS A 101 -0.59 11.34 -1.66
C HIS A 101 0.89 11.73 -1.83
N LEU A 102 1.18 12.92 -2.34
CA LEU A 102 2.55 13.42 -2.46
C LEU A 102 3.23 13.53 -1.09
N GLN A 103 2.55 14.09 -0.11
CA GLN A 103 3.05 14.19 1.27
C GLN A 103 3.35 12.80 1.86
N SER A 104 2.43 11.86 1.69
CA SER A 104 2.58 10.49 2.19
C SER A 104 3.73 9.75 1.53
N ILE A 105 3.92 9.89 0.21
CA ILE A 105 5.05 9.30 -0.51
C ILE A 105 6.39 9.88 -0.06
N ILE A 106 6.47 11.19 0.12
CA ILE A 106 7.69 11.84 0.63
C ILE A 106 8.03 11.26 2.00
N ARG A 107 7.05 11.21 2.91
CA ARG A 107 7.23 10.60 4.23
C ARG A 107 7.73 9.16 4.13
N TYR A 108 7.04 8.33 3.35
CA TYR A 108 7.42 6.92 3.15
C TYR A 108 8.86 6.79 2.66
N CYS A 109 9.26 7.56 1.66
CA CYS A 109 10.62 7.54 1.12
C CYS A 109 11.70 8.01 2.12
N LEU A 110 11.36 8.91 3.04
CA LEU A 110 12.28 9.38 4.08
C LEU A 110 12.46 8.32 5.17
N ILE A 111 11.38 7.67 5.59
CA ILE A 111 11.41 6.66 6.66
C ILE A 111 11.98 5.32 6.15
N SER A 112 11.72 4.94 4.90
CA SER A 112 12.19 3.67 4.34
C SER A 112 13.69 3.61 4.07
N LYS A 113 14.43 4.69 4.31
CA LYS A 113 15.90 4.72 4.20
C LYS A 113 16.62 4.22 5.46
N TYR A 114 15.90 3.95 6.51
CA TYR A 114 16.38 3.42 7.79
C TYR A 114 15.65 2.11 8.10
#